data_f363623edbe43ba9f1e8eb016c2b89c6
#
_entry.id   f363623edbe43ba9f1e8eb016c2b89c6
#
_cell.length_a   1.000
_cell.length_b   1.000
_cell.length_c   1.000
_cell.angle_alpha   90.00
_cell.angle_beta   90.00
_cell.angle_gamma   90.00
#
_symmetry.space_group_name_H-M   'P 1'
#
loop_
_entity.id
_entity.type
_entity.pdbx_description
1 polymer ?
#
loop_
_entity_poly.entity_id
_entity_poly.type
_entity_poly.pdbx_seq_one_letter_code
_entity_poly.pdbx_strand_id
1 'polypeptide(L)'
;MENRRRSLLIVALLSPPALAQIPLSDELSLSGFGTFSAAKSDNNTPVFFGRDITDDWCFDCDSTLGLQLDWRMSPELRSVLQVLKRPQDTFSSPTLERAFLEYSVSDHRIKAGRLRSPMFIMSEYYYVSSAYPWLRLPVDVYGGNLGITHFEGASAELNYELLGQFQLSLTPFYALADEEQYELYGRPFTLDIKNYYGLSADIYLEDSQLHLSYTDVEARQIYTGQPDVCFNLHLFSLGLSHTIDDWHFQAETLLSNDLHANWYAGVDYRVANWTPYIQYGQTRKTKTSDSYLLGIRYDFTPQFNAVMEWQRIEGQKNVISGQFTLPQDPSETFASKVDLVSVGLSFTF
;
A
#
# COMPACT_ATOMS: atom_id res chain seq x y z
N MET A 1 -49.05 8.24 18.42
CA MET A 1 -47.70 8.84 18.50
C MET A 1 -46.75 7.71 18.85
N GLU A 2 -46.26 7.01 17.86
CA GLU A 2 -45.43 5.80 18.02
C GLU A 2 -44.02 6.15 17.62
N ASN A 3 -43.15 6.28 18.61
CA ASN A 3 -41.71 6.54 18.45
C ASN A 3 -41.04 5.27 17.91
N ARG A 4 -40.91 5.15 16.60
CA ARG A 4 -40.01 4.19 15.97
C ARG A 4 -38.58 4.70 16.20
N ARG A 5 -37.93 4.15 17.21
CA ARG A 5 -36.44 4.16 17.26
C ARG A 5 -35.93 3.37 16.08
N ARG A 6 -35.48 4.07 15.03
CA ARG A 6 -34.64 3.49 14.01
C ARG A 6 -33.27 3.27 14.65
N SER A 7 -33.01 2.02 15.03
CA SER A 7 -31.65 1.59 15.29
C SER A 7 -30.89 1.71 13.96
N LEU A 8 -30.06 2.73 13.81
CA LEU A 8 -29.05 2.78 12.78
C LEU A 8 -28.11 1.60 13.04
N LEU A 9 -28.24 0.54 12.24
CA LEU A 9 -27.13 -0.37 12.00
C LEU A 9 -26.15 0.44 11.15
N ILE A 10 -25.17 1.06 11.79
CA ILE A 10 -23.96 1.55 11.12
C ILE A 10 -23.20 0.29 10.74
N VAL A 11 -23.43 -0.18 9.54
CA VAL A 11 -22.56 -1.17 8.91
C VAL A 11 -21.26 -0.41 8.64
N ALA A 12 -20.25 -0.70 9.43
CA ALA A 12 -18.90 -0.27 9.17
C ALA A 12 -18.48 -0.87 7.82
N LEU A 13 -18.66 -0.14 6.72
CA LEU A 13 -18.31 -0.52 5.35
C LEU A 13 -16.79 -0.61 5.12
N LEU A 14 -16.00 -0.32 6.14
CA LEU A 14 -14.57 -0.61 6.25
C LEU A 14 -14.27 -1.63 7.34
N SER A 15 -15.20 -2.56 7.57
CA SER A 15 -14.75 -3.80 8.15
C SER A 15 -13.74 -4.37 7.18
N PRO A 16 -12.46 -4.59 7.58
CA PRO A 16 -11.55 -5.36 6.75
C PRO A 16 -12.33 -6.59 6.28
N PRO A 17 -12.12 -7.07 5.04
CA PRO A 17 -12.68 -8.35 4.66
C PRO A 17 -12.37 -9.25 5.85
N ALA A 18 -13.41 -9.84 6.47
CA ALA A 18 -13.23 -10.63 7.67
C ALA A 18 -12.23 -11.69 7.29
N LEU A 19 -10.94 -11.43 7.57
CA LEU A 19 -9.88 -12.40 7.37
C LEU A 19 -10.38 -13.60 8.16
N ALA A 20 -10.62 -14.70 7.49
CA ALA A 20 -11.06 -15.89 8.16
C ALA A 20 -9.94 -16.23 9.13
N GLN A 21 -10.16 -15.96 10.41
CA GLN A 21 -9.15 -16.19 11.45
C GLN A 21 -9.32 -17.60 11.96
N ILE A 22 -8.23 -18.33 12.04
CA ILE A 22 -8.18 -19.64 12.67
C ILE A 22 -7.95 -19.40 14.18
N PRO A 23 -8.96 -19.62 15.05
CA PRO A 23 -8.75 -19.50 16.48
C PRO A 23 -7.83 -20.64 16.95
N LEU A 24 -6.70 -20.28 17.55
CA LEU A 24 -5.78 -21.24 18.19
C LEU A 24 -6.14 -21.42 19.68
N SER A 25 -6.70 -20.38 20.29
CA SER A 25 -7.31 -20.36 21.62
C SER A 25 -8.34 -19.24 21.71
N ASP A 26 -8.95 -19.03 22.85
CA ASP A 26 -9.87 -17.90 23.10
C ASP A 26 -9.20 -16.53 22.96
N GLU A 27 -7.88 -16.49 23.15
CA GLU A 27 -7.07 -15.26 23.15
C GLU A 27 -6.17 -15.14 21.91
N LEU A 28 -5.92 -16.25 21.21
CA LEU A 28 -4.92 -16.32 20.14
C LEU A 28 -5.55 -16.75 18.83
N SER A 29 -5.33 -15.98 17.77
CA SER A 29 -5.79 -16.31 16.42
C SER A 29 -4.68 -16.15 15.38
N LEU A 30 -4.74 -17.01 14.38
CA LEU A 30 -3.88 -16.99 13.19
C LEU A 30 -4.70 -16.57 11.98
N SER A 31 -4.19 -15.65 11.20
CA SER A 31 -4.72 -15.30 9.88
C SER A 31 -3.62 -15.29 8.84
N GLY A 32 -4.00 -15.35 7.59
CA GLY A 32 -3.04 -15.31 6.51
C GLY A 32 -3.65 -14.81 5.21
N PHE A 33 -2.77 -14.36 4.33
CA PHE A 33 -3.11 -13.91 3.00
C PHE A 33 -1.99 -14.24 2.02
N GLY A 34 -2.34 -14.33 0.76
CA GLY A 34 -1.32 -14.51 -0.26
C GLY A 34 -1.85 -14.19 -1.65
N THR A 35 -0.92 -13.95 -2.55
CA THR A 35 -1.15 -13.75 -3.96
C THR A 35 -0.10 -14.52 -4.75
N PHE A 36 -0.52 -15.36 -5.67
CA PHE A 36 0.31 -15.93 -6.71
C PHE A 36 0.09 -15.15 -7.98
N SER A 37 1.16 -14.69 -8.61
CA SER A 37 1.08 -13.84 -9.79
C SER A 37 1.96 -14.32 -10.92
N ALA A 38 1.63 -13.88 -12.13
CA ALA A 38 2.50 -13.93 -13.29
C ALA A 38 2.35 -12.60 -14.04
N ALA A 39 3.48 -11.96 -14.34
CA ALA A 39 3.52 -10.69 -15.05
C ALA A 39 4.57 -10.74 -16.16
N LYS A 40 4.32 -10.02 -17.24
CA LYS A 40 5.23 -9.90 -18.38
C LYS A 40 4.94 -8.61 -19.13
N SER A 41 6.00 -7.92 -19.60
CA SER A 41 5.86 -6.79 -20.49
C SER A 41 6.18 -7.18 -21.94
N ASP A 42 5.97 -6.25 -22.86
CA ASP A 42 6.31 -6.38 -24.28
C ASP A 42 7.75 -5.92 -24.60
N ASN A 43 8.52 -5.53 -23.57
CA ASN A 43 9.84 -4.92 -23.74
C ASN A 43 10.79 -5.31 -22.61
N ASN A 44 12.09 -5.37 -22.90
CA ASN A 44 13.16 -5.65 -21.94
C ASN A 44 13.44 -4.49 -20.96
N THR A 45 12.89 -3.30 -21.19
CA THR A 45 13.03 -2.16 -20.25
C THR A 45 12.28 -2.46 -18.95
N PRO A 46 12.98 -2.55 -17.81
CA PRO A 46 12.34 -2.94 -16.57
C PRO A 46 11.40 -1.85 -16.05
N VAL A 47 10.28 -2.27 -15.48
CA VAL A 47 9.30 -1.37 -14.85
C VAL A 47 9.02 -1.78 -13.41
N PHE A 48 8.68 -0.80 -12.59
CA PHE A 48 8.39 -0.90 -11.16
C PHE A 48 9.60 -1.29 -10.32
N PHE A 49 10.16 -0.28 -9.67
CA PHE A 49 11.29 -0.45 -8.75
C PHE A 49 11.09 -1.60 -7.75
N GLY A 50 12.10 -2.49 -7.66
CA GLY A 50 12.08 -3.68 -6.82
C GLY A 50 11.22 -4.84 -7.35
N ARG A 51 10.53 -4.66 -8.48
CA ARG A 51 9.86 -5.74 -9.24
C ARG A 51 10.57 -6.03 -10.55
N ASP A 52 11.05 -4.99 -11.22
CA ASP A 52 11.84 -5.02 -12.46
C ASP A 52 11.26 -5.96 -13.54
N ILE A 53 9.93 -5.80 -13.80
CA ILE A 53 9.21 -6.62 -14.78
C ILE A 53 9.68 -6.26 -16.19
N THR A 54 10.05 -7.28 -16.96
CA THR A 54 10.55 -7.19 -18.35
C THR A 54 9.69 -8.04 -19.30
N ASP A 55 10.20 -8.30 -20.50
CA ASP A 55 9.61 -9.22 -21.49
C ASP A 55 9.80 -10.72 -21.16
N ASP A 56 10.38 -11.03 -20.03
CA ASP A 56 10.37 -12.37 -19.45
C ASP A 56 9.23 -12.52 -18.43
N TRP A 57 8.70 -13.76 -18.31
CA TRP A 57 7.68 -14.06 -17.31
C TRP A 57 8.24 -13.98 -15.90
N CYS A 58 7.72 -13.06 -15.10
CA CYS A 58 8.00 -12.94 -13.68
C CYS A 58 6.85 -13.52 -12.84
N PHE A 59 7.14 -14.55 -12.06
CA PHE A 59 6.18 -15.20 -11.15
C PHE A 59 6.28 -14.70 -9.71
N ASP A 60 7.30 -13.93 -9.39
CA ASP A 60 7.58 -13.42 -8.05
C ASP A 60 7.26 -11.94 -7.89
N CYS A 61 7.21 -11.20 -8.98
CA CYS A 61 7.12 -9.74 -8.98
C CYS A 61 5.94 -9.17 -8.19
N ASP A 62 4.80 -9.83 -8.18
CA ASP A 62 3.63 -9.43 -7.40
C ASP A 62 3.16 -10.53 -6.43
N SER A 63 3.93 -11.63 -6.32
CA SER A 63 3.58 -12.72 -5.41
C SER A 63 3.91 -12.37 -3.97
N THR A 64 2.93 -12.53 -3.10
CA THR A 64 3.02 -12.25 -1.66
C THR A 64 2.55 -13.43 -0.84
N LEU A 65 3.06 -13.58 0.37
CA LEU A 65 2.55 -14.52 1.35
C LEU A 65 2.74 -13.93 2.75
N GLY A 66 1.66 -13.69 3.47
CA GLY A 66 1.67 -13.15 4.82
C GLY A 66 0.99 -14.08 5.82
N LEU A 67 1.57 -14.16 7.01
CA LEU A 67 0.99 -14.81 8.18
C LEU A 67 0.95 -13.81 9.32
N GLN A 68 -0.17 -13.73 10.01
CA GLN A 68 -0.36 -12.83 11.14
C GLN A 68 -0.89 -13.59 12.34
N LEU A 69 -0.25 -13.38 13.47
CA LEU A 69 -0.65 -13.86 14.78
C LEU A 69 -1.20 -12.69 15.58
N ASP A 70 -2.42 -12.83 16.07
CA ASP A 70 -3.11 -11.88 16.92
C ASP A 70 -3.28 -12.49 18.31
N TRP A 71 -2.76 -11.83 19.33
CA TRP A 71 -2.89 -12.24 20.72
C TRP A 71 -3.58 -11.17 21.54
N ARG A 72 -4.80 -11.46 21.97
CA ARG A 72 -5.61 -10.61 22.86
C ARG A 72 -5.33 -10.98 24.31
N MET A 73 -4.39 -10.27 24.95
CA MET A 73 -3.94 -10.51 26.32
C MET A 73 -4.99 -10.07 27.36
N SER A 74 -5.75 -9.02 27.05
CA SER A 74 -6.90 -8.53 27.82
C SER A 74 -7.90 -7.84 26.89
N PRO A 75 -9.07 -7.40 27.37
CA PRO A 75 -9.98 -6.60 26.55
C PRO A 75 -9.35 -5.34 25.96
N GLU A 76 -8.37 -4.76 26.66
CA GLU A 76 -7.71 -3.51 26.27
C GLU A 76 -6.35 -3.73 25.60
N LEU A 77 -5.69 -4.88 25.85
CA LEU A 77 -4.31 -5.12 25.41
C LEU A 77 -4.24 -6.23 24.36
N ARG A 78 -3.69 -5.89 23.18
CA ARG A 78 -3.49 -6.79 22.05
C ARG A 78 -2.04 -6.73 21.57
N SER A 79 -1.52 -7.85 21.09
CA SER A 79 -0.25 -7.93 20.35
C SER A 79 -0.50 -8.46 18.95
N VAL A 80 0.21 -7.93 17.98
CA VAL A 80 0.18 -8.38 16.59
C VAL A 80 1.59 -8.69 16.13
N LEU A 81 1.75 -9.85 15.49
CA LEU A 81 2.98 -10.26 14.82
C LEU A 81 2.65 -10.67 13.38
N GLN A 82 3.26 -10.04 12.38
CA GLN A 82 3.08 -10.37 10.98
C GLN A 82 4.41 -10.60 10.28
N VAL A 83 4.53 -11.75 9.64
CA VAL A 83 5.67 -12.10 8.78
C VAL A 83 5.18 -12.15 7.34
N LEU A 84 5.95 -11.58 6.43
CA LEU A 84 5.57 -11.39 5.05
C LEU A 84 6.71 -11.70 4.08
N LYS A 85 6.43 -12.47 3.03
CA LYS A 85 7.19 -12.51 1.78
C LYS A 85 6.68 -11.36 0.91
N ARG A 86 7.54 -10.37 0.66
CA ARG A 86 7.20 -9.17 -0.15
C ARG A 86 7.24 -9.51 -1.64
N PRO A 87 6.48 -8.76 -2.49
CA PRO A 87 6.61 -8.85 -3.94
C PRO A 87 7.96 -8.29 -4.38
N GLN A 88 8.71 -9.07 -5.12
CA GLN A 88 10.04 -8.71 -5.64
C GLN A 88 10.29 -9.47 -6.95
N ASP A 89 11.31 -9.09 -7.71
CA ASP A 89 11.79 -9.77 -8.92
C ASP A 89 12.35 -11.17 -8.66
N THR A 90 12.77 -11.45 -7.42
CA THR A 90 13.25 -12.74 -6.95
C THR A 90 12.55 -13.15 -5.66
N PHE A 91 12.41 -14.46 -5.40
CA PHE A 91 11.80 -14.96 -4.17
C PHE A 91 12.56 -14.51 -2.93
N SER A 92 12.02 -13.50 -2.27
CA SER A 92 12.62 -12.90 -1.08
C SER A 92 12.43 -13.79 0.16
N SER A 93 13.35 -13.69 1.10
CA SER A 93 13.16 -14.25 2.43
C SER A 93 11.99 -13.56 3.14
N PRO A 94 11.20 -14.28 3.94
CA PRO A 94 10.16 -13.66 4.76
C PRO A 94 10.75 -12.63 5.72
N THR A 95 10.11 -11.48 5.82
CA THR A 95 10.50 -10.38 6.71
C THR A 95 9.44 -10.14 7.77
N LEU A 96 9.87 -9.66 8.93
CA LEU A 96 8.97 -9.16 9.96
C LEU A 96 8.40 -7.84 9.49
N GLU A 97 7.10 -7.77 9.23
CA GLU A 97 6.45 -6.58 8.68
C GLU A 97 5.71 -5.78 9.74
N ARG A 98 5.16 -6.46 10.75
CA ARG A 98 4.49 -5.83 11.90
C ARG A 98 4.82 -6.61 13.17
N ALA A 99 5.13 -5.89 14.24
CA ALA A 99 5.35 -6.46 15.59
C ALA A 99 5.07 -5.37 16.62
N PHE A 100 3.87 -5.32 17.17
CA PHE A 100 3.50 -4.23 18.06
C PHE A 100 2.55 -4.67 19.17
N LEU A 101 2.51 -3.85 20.22
CA LEU A 101 1.49 -3.85 21.24
C LEU A 101 0.48 -2.72 20.96
N GLU A 102 -0.78 -3.01 21.15
CA GLU A 102 -1.89 -2.06 21.05
C GLU A 102 -2.63 -2.02 22.38
N TYR A 103 -2.81 -0.82 22.91
CA TYR A 103 -3.62 -0.56 24.08
C TYR A 103 -4.81 0.31 23.72
N SER A 104 -6.01 -0.20 23.99
CA SER A 104 -7.28 0.46 23.68
C SER A 104 -7.84 1.16 24.93
N VAL A 105 -8.18 2.43 24.77
CA VAL A 105 -8.82 3.25 25.81
C VAL A 105 -10.06 3.89 25.23
N SER A 106 -11.25 3.44 25.62
CA SER A 106 -12.49 3.85 24.97
C SER A 106 -12.39 3.60 23.44
N ASP A 107 -12.58 4.64 22.63
CA ASP A 107 -12.52 4.56 21.17
C ASP A 107 -11.12 4.84 20.60
N HIS A 108 -10.15 5.11 21.47
CA HIS A 108 -8.78 5.44 21.06
C HIS A 108 -7.85 4.24 21.19
N ARG A 109 -6.82 4.18 20.37
CA ARG A 109 -5.79 3.12 20.37
C ARG A 109 -4.40 3.72 20.39
N ILE A 110 -3.53 3.19 21.23
CA ILE A 110 -2.11 3.55 21.28
C ILE A 110 -1.33 2.30 20.86
N LYS A 111 -0.43 2.45 19.92
CA LYS A 111 0.39 1.35 19.38
C LYS A 111 1.87 1.66 19.56
N ALA A 112 2.67 0.65 19.89
CA ALA A 112 4.12 0.76 20.00
C ALA A 112 4.80 -0.50 19.48
N GLY A 113 5.87 -0.36 18.71
CA GLY A 113 6.64 -1.42 18.07
C GLY A 113 6.85 -1.16 16.58
N ARG A 114 6.91 -2.23 15.78
CA ARG A 114 6.96 -2.14 14.31
C ARG A 114 5.55 -1.93 13.75
N LEU A 115 5.32 -0.75 13.21
CA LEU A 115 4.02 -0.27 12.76
C LEU A 115 4.05 0.02 11.26
N ARG A 116 2.88 -0.03 10.62
CA ARG A 116 2.69 0.41 9.25
C ARG A 116 2.70 1.95 9.17
N SER A 117 3.33 2.50 8.14
CA SER A 117 3.33 3.93 7.86
C SER A 117 1.96 4.38 7.34
N PRO A 118 1.23 5.29 8.00
CA PRO A 118 -0.14 5.67 7.63
C PRO A 118 -0.16 6.79 6.56
N MET A 119 0.53 6.59 5.44
CA MET A 119 0.68 7.62 4.39
C MET A 119 -0.50 7.70 3.44
N PHE A 120 -1.20 6.58 3.18
CA PHE A 120 -2.19 6.44 2.10
C PHE A 120 -3.42 5.69 2.59
N ILE A 121 -4.52 5.76 1.84
CA ILE A 121 -5.77 5.03 2.16
C ILE A 121 -5.51 3.53 2.40
N MET A 122 -4.73 2.89 1.53
CA MET A 122 -4.47 1.44 1.60
C MET A 122 -3.18 1.08 2.36
N SER A 123 -2.60 2.00 3.15
CA SER A 123 -1.36 1.73 3.90
C SER A 123 -1.44 0.48 4.77
N GLU A 124 -2.51 0.29 5.52
CA GLU A 124 -2.70 -0.89 6.39
C GLU A 124 -2.78 -2.20 5.60
N TYR A 125 -3.23 -2.15 4.34
CA TYR A 125 -3.44 -3.29 3.45
C TYR A 125 -2.44 -3.35 2.30
N TYR A 126 -1.31 -2.67 2.39
CA TYR A 126 -0.35 -2.47 1.31
C TYR A 126 0.00 -3.75 0.54
N TYR A 127 0.11 -4.89 1.22
CA TYR A 127 0.45 -6.18 0.63
C TYR A 127 -0.71 -7.17 0.53
N VAL A 128 -1.93 -6.74 0.87
CA VAL A 128 -3.11 -7.60 0.89
C VAL A 128 -3.95 -7.35 -0.37
N SER A 129 -3.57 -7.97 -1.50
CA SER A 129 -4.23 -7.74 -2.80
C SER A 129 -5.74 -8.07 -2.80
N SER A 130 -6.22 -8.88 -1.86
CA SER A 130 -7.65 -9.14 -1.70
C SER A 130 -8.44 -7.93 -1.18
N ALA A 131 -7.78 -6.93 -0.59
CA ALA A 131 -8.41 -5.76 0.02
C ALA A 131 -8.80 -4.67 -1.00
N TYR A 132 -8.32 -4.74 -2.23
CA TYR A 132 -8.57 -3.77 -3.28
C TYR A 132 -8.80 -4.48 -4.63
N PRO A 133 -9.37 -3.82 -5.66
CA PRO A 133 -9.70 -4.48 -6.91
C PRO A 133 -8.47 -4.88 -7.75
N TRP A 134 -7.35 -4.16 -7.61
CA TRP A 134 -6.14 -4.32 -8.41
C TRP A 134 -5.27 -5.51 -7.95
N LEU A 135 -4.38 -5.97 -8.82
CA LEU A 135 -3.34 -6.91 -8.44
C LEU A 135 -2.27 -6.26 -7.57
N ARG A 136 -1.88 -5.03 -7.93
CA ARG A 136 -0.94 -4.17 -7.21
C ARG A 136 -1.52 -2.79 -6.98
N LEU A 137 -1.17 -2.17 -5.86
CA LEU A 137 -1.53 -0.77 -5.60
C LEU A 137 -0.95 0.15 -6.68
N PRO A 138 -1.64 1.27 -7.00
CA PRO A 138 -1.21 2.22 -8.02
C PRO A 138 0.22 2.74 -7.79
N VAL A 139 1.18 2.24 -8.57
CA VAL A 139 2.60 2.50 -8.37
C VAL A 139 2.94 3.99 -8.54
N ASP A 140 2.13 4.74 -9.28
CA ASP A 140 2.28 6.20 -9.42
C ASP A 140 2.36 6.90 -8.05
N VAL A 141 1.54 6.51 -7.10
CA VAL A 141 1.49 7.08 -5.74
C VAL A 141 2.22 6.19 -4.75
N TYR A 142 1.88 4.90 -4.68
CA TYR A 142 2.41 3.98 -3.68
C TYR A 142 3.88 3.63 -3.88
N GLY A 143 4.41 3.77 -5.10
CA GLY A 143 5.84 3.65 -5.39
C GLY A 143 6.68 4.85 -4.93
N GLY A 144 6.04 5.95 -4.54
CA GLY A 144 6.71 7.16 -4.08
C GLY A 144 7.06 7.20 -2.59
N ASN A 145 6.75 6.14 -1.84
CA ASN A 145 7.03 6.05 -0.40
C ASN A 145 8.49 5.73 -0.05
N LEU A 146 9.40 5.77 -1.02
CA LEU A 146 10.83 5.45 -0.86
C LEU A 146 11.12 4.05 -0.30
N GLY A 147 10.16 3.12 -0.40
CA GLY A 147 10.25 1.79 0.20
C GLY A 147 9.89 1.75 1.69
N ILE A 148 9.63 2.89 2.33
CA ILE A 148 9.28 2.98 3.76
C ILE A 148 7.82 2.56 3.95
N THR A 149 7.57 1.29 4.17
CA THR A 149 6.22 0.75 4.41
C THR A 149 5.89 0.60 5.88
N HIS A 150 6.90 0.59 6.75
CA HIS A 150 6.78 0.43 8.19
C HIS A 150 7.84 1.28 8.91
N PHE A 151 7.70 1.39 10.22
CA PHE A 151 8.64 2.07 11.11
C PHE A 151 8.63 1.43 12.51
N GLU A 152 9.75 1.54 13.21
CA GLU A 152 9.85 1.24 14.64
C GLU A 152 9.49 2.48 15.44
N GLY A 153 8.47 2.41 16.28
CA GLY A 153 8.07 3.61 17.02
C GLY A 153 6.73 3.49 17.72
N ALA A 154 6.01 4.59 17.78
CA ALA A 154 4.69 4.68 18.39
C ALA A 154 3.71 5.49 17.53
N SER A 155 2.45 5.15 17.63
CA SER A 155 1.33 5.93 17.08
C SER A 155 0.16 5.94 18.03
N ALA A 156 -0.70 6.95 17.89
CA ALA A 156 -1.97 7.02 18.60
C ALA A 156 -3.08 7.24 17.59
N GLU A 157 -4.06 6.36 17.56
CA GLU A 157 -5.26 6.48 16.73
C GLU A 157 -6.38 7.07 17.59
N LEU A 158 -6.72 8.33 17.33
CA LEU A 158 -7.66 9.13 18.10
C LEU A 158 -8.96 9.29 17.31
N ASN A 159 -9.99 8.59 17.71
CA ASN A 159 -11.27 8.55 17.02
C ASN A 159 -12.28 9.49 17.66
N TYR A 160 -12.97 10.28 16.85
CA TYR A 160 -13.97 11.25 17.26
C TYR A 160 -15.19 11.17 16.35
N GLU A 161 -16.36 11.25 16.96
CA GLU A 161 -17.61 11.45 16.22
C GLU A 161 -17.89 12.95 16.12
N LEU A 162 -18.02 13.46 14.91
CA LEU A 162 -18.29 14.86 14.64
C LEU A 162 -19.68 15.03 14.05
N LEU A 163 -20.47 15.96 14.61
CA LEU A 163 -21.80 16.33 14.13
C LEU A 163 -22.79 15.15 13.98
N GLY A 164 -22.52 14.01 14.62
CA GLY A 164 -23.36 12.80 14.56
C GLY A 164 -23.41 12.10 13.19
N GLN A 165 -22.56 12.48 12.25
CA GLN A 165 -22.52 11.92 10.89
C GLN A 165 -21.10 11.60 10.41
N PHE A 166 -20.09 12.33 10.88
CA PHE A 166 -18.72 12.15 10.47
C PHE A 166 -17.93 11.43 11.57
N GLN A 167 -17.14 10.46 11.16
CA GLN A 167 -16.11 9.89 12.02
C GLN A 167 -14.76 10.44 11.59
N LEU A 168 -14.04 11.05 12.52
CA LEU A 168 -12.68 11.55 12.34
C LEU A 168 -11.71 10.65 13.09
N SER A 169 -10.73 10.08 12.40
CA SER A 169 -9.60 9.38 12.99
C SER A 169 -8.33 10.19 12.76
N LEU A 170 -7.64 10.59 13.82
CA LEU A 170 -6.35 11.26 13.76
C LEU A 170 -5.26 10.30 14.22
N THR A 171 -4.22 10.12 13.41
CA THR A 171 -3.11 9.20 13.74
C THR A 171 -1.77 9.93 13.70
N PRO A 172 -1.38 10.66 14.77
CA PRO A 172 0.00 11.08 14.96
C PRO A 172 0.89 9.85 15.15
N PHE A 173 2.11 9.91 14.58
CA PHE A 173 3.12 8.88 14.74
C PHE A 173 4.51 9.47 14.84
N TYR A 174 5.39 8.73 15.50
CA TYR A 174 6.80 9.06 15.64
C TYR A 174 7.62 7.78 15.55
N ALA A 175 8.59 7.75 14.64
CA ALA A 175 9.52 6.66 14.48
C ALA A 175 10.81 6.93 15.23
N LEU A 176 11.39 5.88 15.79
CA LEU A 176 12.76 5.89 16.28
C LEU A 176 13.72 5.90 15.10
N ALA A 177 14.93 6.42 15.30
CA ALA A 177 15.97 6.35 14.30
C ALA A 177 16.29 4.87 13.99
N ASP A 178 16.40 4.54 12.70
CA ASP A 178 16.62 3.18 12.24
C ASP A 178 17.52 3.17 11.00
N GLU A 179 18.23 2.06 10.80
CA GLU A 179 19.09 1.83 9.64
C GLU A 179 18.60 0.58 8.90
N GLU A 180 18.14 0.77 7.67
CA GLU A 180 17.72 -0.33 6.82
C GLU A 180 18.63 -0.48 5.60
N GLN A 181 18.90 -1.74 5.23
CA GLN A 181 19.67 -2.05 4.03
C GLN A 181 18.73 -2.26 2.85
N TYR A 182 19.04 -1.57 1.77
CA TYR A 182 18.35 -1.67 0.50
C TYR A 182 19.34 -1.97 -0.62
N GLU A 183 18.82 -2.44 -1.72
CA GLU A 183 19.56 -2.59 -2.97
C GLU A 183 18.91 -1.74 -4.05
N LEU A 184 19.70 -0.92 -4.73
CA LEU A 184 19.26 -0.09 -5.84
C LEU A 184 20.13 -0.42 -7.04
N TYR A 185 19.54 -1.00 -8.08
CA TYR A 185 20.23 -1.40 -9.33
C TYR A 185 21.45 -2.30 -9.05
N GLY A 186 21.30 -3.33 -8.22
CA GLY A 186 22.39 -4.24 -7.87
C GLY A 186 23.45 -3.62 -6.93
N ARG A 187 23.23 -2.41 -6.40
CA ARG A 187 24.14 -1.74 -5.48
C ARG A 187 23.52 -1.64 -4.10
N PRO A 188 24.10 -2.30 -3.09
CA PRO A 188 23.61 -2.17 -1.74
C PRO A 188 23.89 -0.76 -1.20
N PHE A 189 22.93 -0.22 -0.46
CA PHE A 189 23.08 1.00 0.30
C PHE A 189 22.35 0.88 1.64
N THR A 190 22.78 1.67 2.62
CA THR A 190 22.08 1.82 3.89
C THR A 190 21.27 3.11 3.86
N LEU A 191 19.99 3.02 4.19
CA LEU A 191 19.14 4.16 4.48
C LEU A 191 19.13 4.37 6.00
N ASP A 192 19.79 5.42 6.45
CA ASP A 192 19.88 5.81 7.86
C ASP A 192 18.83 6.90 8.12
N ILE A 193 17.70 6.52 8.71
CA ILE A 193 16.57 7.38 9.02
C ILE A 193 16.84 8.07 10.36
N LYS A 194 16.98 9.39 10.36
CA LYS A 194 17.24 10.21 11.55
C LYS A 194 15.95 10.66 12.22
N ASN A 195 15.01 11.13 11.43
CA ASN A 195 13.69 11.57 11.87
C ASN A 195 12.64 11.06 10.91
N TYR A 196 11.58 10.48 11.44
CA TYR A 196 10.41 10.07 10.68
C TYR A 196 9.19 10.22 11.57
N TYR A 197 8.39 11.24 11.31
CA TYR A 197 7.18 11.52 12.07
C TYR A 197 6.11 12.14 11.18
N GLY A 198 4.88 12.11 11.65
CA GLY A 198 3.80 12.68 10.88
C GLY A 198 2.45 12.58 11.56
N LEU A 199 1.45 12.93 10.80
CA LEU A 199 0.03 12.88 11.18
C LEU A 199 -0.78 12.46 9.98
N SER A 200 -1.65 11.47 10.15
CA SER A 200 -2.74 11.23 9.20
C SER A 200 -4.08 11.59 9.82
N ALA A 201 -5.03 11.94 8.97
CA ALA A 201 -6.40 12.24 9.31
C ALA A 201 -7.31 11.55 8.30
N ASP A 202 -8.19 10.69 8.79
CA ASP A 202 -9.22 10.01 8.01
C ASP A 202 -10.59 10.51 8.43
N ILE A 203 -11.36 10.98 7.47
CA ILE A 203 -12.74 11.42 7.66
C ILE A 203 -13.64 10.47 6.91
N TYR A 204 -14.52 9.80 7.65
CA TYR A 204 -15.51 8.87 7.09
C TYR A 204 -16.91 9.49 7.15
N LEU A 205 -17.60 9.40 6.04
CA LEU A 205 -19.00 9.81 5.89
C LEU A 205 -19.72 8.77 5.03
N GLU A 206 -20.62 7.98 5.64
CA GLU A 206 -21.36 6.91 4.97
C GLU A 206 -20.46 6.09 4.01
N ASP A 207 -20.60 6.30 2.71
CA ASP A 207 -19.88 5.59 1.65
C ASP A 207 -18.63 6.33 1.14
N SER A 208 -18.11 7.28 1.94
CA SER A 208 -16.97 8.13 1.56
C SER A 208 -15.87 8.09 2.62
N GLN A 209 -14.63 8.12 2.14
CA GLN A 209 -13.44 8.33 2.95
C GLN A 209 -12.61 9.45 2.34
N LEU A 210 -12.24 10.43 3.14
CA LEU A 210 -11.20 11.41 2.83
C LEU A 210 -10.00 11.14 3.72
N HIS A 211 -8.85 10.92 3.10
CA HIS A 211 -7.57 10.72 3.77
C HIS A 211 -6.65 11.90 3.53
N LEU A 212 -6.00 12.37 4.56
CA LEU A 212 -4.97 13.40 4.53
C LEU A 212 -3.77 12.92 5.34
N SER A 213 -2.56 13.06 4.83
CA SER A 213 -1.37 12.82 5.64
C SER A 213 -0.28 13.85 5.40
N TYR A 214 0.48 14.11 6.43
CA TYR A 214 1.74 14.82 6.41
C TYR A 214 2.81 13.97 7.06
N THR A 215 3.95 13.83 6.39
CA THR A 215 5.08 13.06 6.87
C THR A 215 6.37 13.85 6.64
N ASP A 216 7.19 13.95 7.66
CA ASP A 216 8.54 14.52 7.61
C ASP A 216 9.56 13.38 7.72
N VAL A 217 10.50 13.33 6.76
CA VAL A 217 11.54 12.29 6.67
C VAL A 217 12.88 12.97 6.53
N GLU A 218 13.74 12.85 7.54
CA GLU A 218 15.15 13.20 7.47
C GLU A 218 15.97 11.92 7.42
N ALA A 219 16.68 11.70 6.32
CA ALA A 219 17.44 10.48 6.14
C ALA A 219 18.76 10.72 5.40
N ARG A 220 19.65 9.73 5.53
CA ARG A 220 20.96 9.69 4.88
C ARG A 220 21.12 8.39 4.12
N GLN A 221 21.42 8.51 2.83
CA GLN A 221 21.78 7.40 1.97
C GLN A 221 23.30 7.19 2.00
N ILE A 222 23.74 6.01 2.43
CA ILE A 222 25.15 5.65 2.59
C ILE A 222 25.50 4.58 1.58
N TYR A 223 26.35 4.91 0.61
CA TYR A 223 26.93 3.98 -0.34
C TYR A 223 28.39 3.69 -0.01
N THR A 224 28.82 2.44 -0.10
CA THR A 224 30.23 2.10 0.13
C THR A 224 31.14 2.82 -0.88
N GLY A 225 32.05 3.64 -0.37
CA GLY A 225 33.05 4.34 -1.18
C GLY A 225 32.54 5.59 -1.92
N GLN A 226 31.35 6.08 -1.58
CA GLN A 226 30.81 7.35 -2.11
C GLN A 226 30.47 8.30 -0.96
N PRO A 227 30.37 9.62 -1.21
CA PRO A 227 29.86 10.56 -0.22
C PRO A 227 28.42 10.24 0.13
N ASP A 228 28.07 10.41 1.41
CA ASP A 228 26.71 10.26 1.89
C ASP A 228 25.79 11.32 1.26
N VAL A 229 24.56 10.92 0.93
CA VAL A 229 23.53 11.83 0.43
C VAL A 229 22.50 12.05 1.54
N CYS A 230 22.48 13.25 2.10
CA CYS A 230 21.46 13.64 3.08
C CYS A 230 20.26 14.29 2.37
N PHE A 231 19.06 13.95 2.79
CA PHE A 231 17.85 14.58 2.28
C PHE A 231 16.82 14.78 3.39
N ASN A 232 16.00 15.80 3.20
CA ASN A 232 14.84 16.08 4.04
C ASN A 232 13.62 16.21 3.13
N LEU A 233 12.63 15.35 3.35
CA LEU A 233 11.42 15.27 2.54
C LEU A 233 10.19 15.58 3.39
N HIS A 234 9.41 16.52 2.90
CA HIS A 234 8.07 16.78 3.38
C HIS A 234 7.08 16.15 2.40
N LEU A 235 6.39 15.12 2.84
CA LEU A 235 5.44 14.36 2.05
C LEU A 235 4.02 14.71 2.48
N PHE A 236 3.18 15.02 1.50
CA PHE A 236 1.75 15.24 1.69
C PHE A 236 0.99 14.25 0.83
N SER A 237 0.03 13.58 1.41
CA SER A 237 -0.93 12.81 0.61
C SER A 237 -2.36 13.31 0.84
N LEU A 238 -3.15 13.21 -0.21
CA LEU A 238 -4.58 13.41 -0.19
C LEU A 238 -5.22 12.24 -0.94
N GLY A 239 -6.18 11.59 -0.31
CA GLY A 239 -6.92 10.47 -0.87
C GLY A 239 -8.41 10.64 -0.71
N LEU A 240 -9.16 10.22 -1.72
CA LEU A 240 -10.62 10.18 -1.73
C LEU A 240 -11.06 8.80 -2.21
N SER A 241 -11.97 8.18 -1.46
CA SER A 241 -12.69 6.97 -1.84
C SER A 241 -14.18 7.23 -1.67
N HIS A 242 -14.99 6.86 -2.66
CA HIS A 242 -16.44 7.08 -2.63
C HIS A 242 -17.18 5.99 -3.39
N THR A 243 -18.23 5.46 -2.78
CA THR A 243 -19.09 4.43 -3.39
C THR A 243 -20.48 5.01 -3.65
N ILE A 244 -20.99 4.82 -4.86
CA ILE A 244 -22.37 5.17 -5.25
C ILE A 244 -22.97 3.92 -5.91
N ASP A 245 -23.93 3.31 -5.27
CA ASP A 245 -24.52 2.03 -5.69
C ASP A 245 -23.43 0.96 -5.88
N ASP A 246 -23.24 0.48 -7.11
CA ASP A 246 -22.23 -0.52 -7.48
C ASP A 246 -20.90 0.10 -8.01
N TRP A 247 -20.83 1.42 -8.10
CA TRP A 247 -19.66 2.15 -8.56
C TRP A 247 -18.79 2.57 -7.37
N HIS A 248 -17.51 2.29 -7.45
CA HIS A 248 -16.52 2.77 -6.49
C HIS A 248 -15.47 3.62 -7.21
N PHE A 249 -15.21 4.80 -6.69
CA PHE A 249 -14.25 5.78 -7.18
C PHE A 249 -13.15 5.97 -6.16
N GLN A 250 -11.90 5.91 -6.59
CA GLN A 250 -10.76 6.18 -5.74
C GLN A 250 -9.73 7.05 -6.47
N ALA A 251 -9.21 8.05 -5.77
CA ALA A 251 -8.14 8.90 -6.25
C ALA A 251 -7.21 9.26 -5.08
N GLU A 252 -5.91 9.24 -5.32
CA GLU A 252 -4.92 9.68 -4.36
C GLU A 252 -3.82 10.49 -5.03
N THR A 253 -3.19 11.38 -4.26
CA THR A 253 -2.01 12.13 -4.70
C THR A 253 -0.92 12.06 -3.65
N LEU A 254 0.33 12.10 -4.10
CA LEU A 254 1.52 12.26 -3.28
C LEU A 254 2.29 13.48 -3.77
N LEU A 255 2.46 14.43 -2.88
CA LEU A 255 3.19 15.68 -3.12
C LEU A 255 4.41 15.76 -2.20
N SER A 256 5.50 16.28 -2.70
CA SER A 256 6.65 16.63 -1.88
C SER A 256 7.30 17.94 -2.36
N ASN A 257 8.18 18.50 -1.54
CA ASN A 257 8.95 19.69 -1.91
C ASN A 257 9.75 19.48 -3.21
N ASP A 258 10.42 18.32 -3.39
CA ASP A 258 11.38 18.14 -4.47
C ASP A 258 11.13 16.95 -5.39
N LEU A 259 10.58 15.83 -4.89
CA LEU A 259 10.57 14.56 -5.60
C LEU A 259 9.25 14.26 -6.32
N HIS A 260 8.10 14.56 -5.72
CA HIS A 260 6.81 14.04 -6.13
C HIS A 260 5.76 15.12 -6.41
N ALA A 261 5.02 14.93 -7.49
CA ALA A 261 3.71 15.50 -7.74
C ALA A 261 2.91 14.42 -8.50
N ASN A 262 2.66 13.32 -7.81
CA ASN A 262 2.13 12.10 -8.36
C ASN A 262 0.65 11.97 -7.99
N TRP A 263 -0.14 11.35 -8.84
CA TRP A 263 -1.53 11.07 -8.55
C TRP A 263 -2.07 9.94 -9.41
N TYR A 264 -3.15 9.33 -8.96
CA TYR A 264 -3.97 8.45 -9.78
C TYR A 264 -5.45 8.69 -9.49
N ALA A 265 -6.28 8.29 -10.44
CA ALA A 265 -7.72 8.15 -10.27
C ALA A 265 -8.19 6.87 -10.95
N GLY A 266 -9.06 6.14 -10.28
CA GLY A 266 -9.62 4.90 -10.76
C GLY A 266 -11.11 4.78 -10.46
N VAL A 267 -11.77 3.92 -11.21
CA VAL A 267 -13.15 3.53 -10.98
C VAL A 267 -13.29 2.04 -11.22
N ASP A 268 -14.04 1.40 -10.35
CA ASP A 268 -14.47 0.01 -10.49
C ASP A 268 -16.01 -0.09 -10.40
N TYR A 269 -16.55 -1.14 -10.98
CA TYR A 269 -17.98 -1.42 -11.00
C TYR A 269 -18.25 -2.86 -10.59
N ARG A 270 -19.03 -3.06 -9.53
CA ARG A 270 -19.37 -4.38 -9.04
C ARG A 270 -20.61 -4.92 -9.72
N VAL A 271 -20.50 -6.06 -10.39
CA VAL A 271 -21.61 -6.77 -11.00
C VAL A 271 -21.52 -8.27 -10.69
N ALA A 272 -22.39 -8.73 -9.81
CA ALA A 272 -22.32 -10.08 -9.24
C ALA A 272 -20.92 -10.36 -8.65
N ASN A 273 -20.20 -11.38 -9.18
CA ASN A 273 -18.85 -11.75 -8.74
C ASN A 273 -17.74 -11.07 -9.57
N TRP A 274 -18.08 -10.20 -10.50
CA TRP A 274 -17.13 -9.51 -11.37
C TRP A 274 -16.96 -8.06 -10.93
N THR A 275 -15.72 -7.59 -10.99
CA THR A 275 -15.39 -6.19 -10.75
C THR A 275 -14.44 -5.71 -11.86
N PRO A 276 -14.94 -5.28 -13.04
CA PRO A 276 -14.14 -4.55 -14.00
C PRO A 276 -13.71 -3.20 -13.45
N TYR A 277 -12.52 -2.73 -13.82
CA TYR A 277 -11.97 -1.45 -13.39
C TYR A 277 -11.05 -0.83 -14.42
N ILE A 278 -10.94 0.49 -14.33
CA ILE A 278 -9.97 1.29 -15.09
C ILE A 278 -9.29 2.27 -14.14
N GLN A 279 -8.05 2.62 -14.44
CA GLN A 279 -7.29 3.61 -13.70
C GLN A 279 -6.39 4.39 -14.65
N TYR A 280 -6.19 5.65 -14.33
CA TYR A 280 -5.19 6.51 -14.92
C TYR A 280 -4.32 7.11 -13.83
N GLY A 281 -3.00 7.15 -14.04
CA GLY A 281 -2.05 7.71 -13.09
C GLY A 281 -0.96 8.53 -13.76
N GLN A 282 -0.36 9.40 -12.99
CA GLN A 282 0.76 10.24 -13.42
C GLN A 282 1.82 10.34 -12.35
N THR A 283 3.08 10.20 -12.75
CA THR A 283 4.23 10.65 -11.97
C THR A 283 4.81 11.92 -12.58
N ARG A 284 5.18 12.89 -11.74
CA ARG A 284 5.68 14.22 -12.15
C ARG A 284 6.80 14.68 -11.22
N LYS A 285 7.46 15.76 -11.57
CA LYS A 285 8.68 16.36 -11.02
C LYS A 285 9.94 15.61 -11.45
N THR A 286 10.58 14.86 -10.54
CA THR A 286 11.88 14.22 -10.81
C THR A 286 11.77 13.12 -11.86
N LYS A 287 10.68 12.36 -11.84
CA LYS A 287 10.39 11.32 -12.80
C LYS A 287 9.02 11.56 -13.41
N THR A 288 8.89 11.37 -14.71
CA THR A 288 7.65 11.69 -15.44
C THR A 288 7.19 10.50 -16.25
N SER A 289 6.00 10.00 -15.95
CA SER A 289 5.30 8.99 -16.75
C SER A 289 3.79 9.13 -16.61
N ASP A 290 3.08 8.57 -17.57
CA ASP A 290 1.64 8.36 -17.56
C ASP A 290 1.38 6.85 -17.52
N SER A 291 0.38 6.42 -16.75
CA SER A 291 -0.02 5.02 -16.65
C SER A 291 -1.51 4.86 -16.93
N TYR A 292 -1.86 3.81 -17.66
CA TYR A 292 -3.23 3.44 -18.00
C TYR A 292 -3.41 1.98 -17.63
N LEU A 293 -4.37 1.69 -16.77
CA LEU A 293 -4.69 0.34 -16.31
C LEU A 293 -6.11 -0.02 -16.68
N LEU A 294 -6.29 -1.21 -17.24
CA LEU A 294 -7.56 -1.88 -17.43
C LEU A 294 -7.48 -3.25 -16.79
N GLY A 295 -8.43 -3.59 -15.95
CA GLY A 295 -8.44 -4.88 -15.28
C GLY A 295 -9.83 -5.40 -14.99
N ILE A 296 -9.86 -6.66 -14.58
CA ILE A 296 -11.06 -7.33 -14.12
C ILE A 296 -10.69 -8.29 -12.99
N ARG A 297 -11.49 -8.23 -11.93
CA ARG A 297 -11.42 -9.16 -10.80
C ARG A 297 -12.65 -10.07 -10.84
N TYR A 298 -12.44 -11.33 -10.45
CA TYR A 298 -13.50 -12.31 -10.23
C TYR A 298 -13.37 -12.91 -8.83
N ASP A 299 -14.41 -12.77 -8.02
CA ASP A 299 -14.47 -13.32 -6.67
C ASP A 299 -15.15 -14.71 -6.72
N PHE A 300 -14.38 -15.78 -6.56
CA PHE A 300 -14.91 -17.15 -6.45
C PHE A 300 -15.64 -17.33 -5.11
N THR A 301 -15.05 -16.80 -4.06
CA THR A 301 -15.58 -16.72 -2.69
C THR A 301 -15.11 -15.41 -2.07
N PRO A 302 -15.63 -14.98 -0.91
CA PRO A 302 -15.09 -13.82 -0.20
C PRO A 302 -13.60 -13.92 0.15
N GLN A 303 -13.04 -15.14 0.21
CA GLN A 303 -11.66 -15.40 0.57
C GLN A 303 -10.75 -15.71 -0.61
N PHE A 304 -11.29 -15.91 -1.82
CA PHE A 304 -10.51 -16.33 -2.98
C PHE A 304 -10.96 -15.60 -4.25
N ASN A 305 -10.02 -14.94 -4.92
CA ASN A 305 -10.28 -14.19 -6.13
C ASN A 305 -9.16 -14.36 -7.17
N ALA A 306 -9.49 -14.02 -8.41
CA ALA A 306 -8.57 -13.90 -9.53
C ALA A 306 -8.63 -12.49 -10.11
N VAL A 307 -7.49 -12.00 -10.57
CA VAL A 307 -7.35 -10.70 -11.22
C VAL A 307 -6.59 -10.87 -12.53
N MET A 308 -7.02 -10.16 -13.57
CA MET A 308 -6.30 -10.00 -14.83
C MET A 308 -6.22 -8.52 -15.19
N GLU A 309 -5.02 -8.07 -15.55
CA GLU A 309 -4.72 -6.67 -15.86
C GLU A 309 -3.94 -6.52 -17.16
N TRP A 310 -4.24 -5.46 -17.87
CA TRP A 310 -3.38 -4.87 -18.86
C TRP A 310 -3.03 -3.44 -18.42
N GLN A 311 -1.74 -3.11 -18.43
CA GLN A 311 -1.26 -1.78 -18.06
C GLN A 311 -0.31 -1.24 -19.11
N ARG A 312 -0.48 0.02 -19.47
CA ARG A 312 0.43 0.77 -20.33
C ARG A 312 1.12 1.84 -19.52
N ILE A 313 2.45 1.93 -19.67
CA ILE A 313 3.26 2.96 -19.04
C ILE A 313 3.96 3.73 -20.17
N GLU A 314 3.78 5.05 -20.15
CA GLU A 314 4.40 5.96 -21.14
C GLU A 314 5.30 6.95 -20.40
N GLY A 315 6.60 6.93 -20.68
CA GLY A 315 7.61 7.81 -20.10
C GLY A 315 8.33 8.65 -21.13
N GLN A 316 9.41 9.30 -20.73
CA GLN A 316 10.25 10.07 -21.63
C GLN A 316 11.23 9.16 -22.36
N LYS A 317 11.51 9.48 -23.64
CA LYS A 317 12.43 8.70 -24.46
C LYS A 317 13.88 8.87 -23.98
N ASN A 318 14.59 7.75 -23.84
CA ASN A 318 16.01 7.68 -23.43
C ASN A 318 16.33 8.28 -22.05
N VAL A 319 15.36 8.28 -21.14
CA VAL A 319 15.52 8.75 -19.76
C VAL A 319 14.82 7.78 -18.83
N ILE A 320 15.43 7.44 -17.71
CA ILE A 320 14.73 6.77 -16.61
C ILE A 320 13.66 7.73 -16.10
N SER A 321 12.42 7.44 -16.41
CA SER A 321 11.32 8.33 -16.05
C SER A 321 10.16 7.56 -15.42
N GLY A 322 9.52 8.18 -14.42
CA GLY A 322 8.34 7.63 -13.79
C GLY A 322 8.56 6.25 -13.19
N GLN A 323 7.86 5.27 -13.72
CA GLN A 323 7.86 3.88 -13.22
C GLN A 323 8.91 2.99 -13.89
N PHE A 324 9.71 3.53 -14.83
CA PHE A 324 10.80 2.80 -15.46
C PHE A 324 12.01 2.70 -14.52
N THR A 325 12.71 1.57 -14.58
CA THR A 325 13.94 1.32 -13.83
C THR A 325 15.14 1.13 -14.75
N LEU A 326 16.36 1.07 -14.21
CA LEU A 326 17.55 0.87 -15.02
C LEU A 326 17.62 -0.56 -15.52
N PRO A 327 17.89 -0.79 -16.82
CA PRO A 327 18.25 -2.11 -17.32
C PRO A 327 19.52 -2.61 -16.64
N GLN A 328 19.64 -3.91 -16.50
CA GLN A 328 20.85 -4.53 -15.97
C GLN A 328 22.06 -4.35 -16.89
N ASP A 329 21.83 -4.33 -18.22
CA ASP A 329 22.87 -4.03 -19.20
C ASP A 329 22.82 -2.55 -19.62
N PRO A 330 23.88 -1.75 -19.33
CA PRO A 330 23.94 -0.34 -19.70
C PRO A 330 23.92 -0.08 -21.22
N SER A 331 24.12 -1.10 -22.05
CA SER A 331 24.08 -0.99 -23.53
C SER A 331 22.65 -1.04 -24.09
N GLU A 332 21.66 -1.43 -23.29
CA GLU A 332 20.29 -1.51 -23.72
C GLU A 332 19.63 -0.13 -23.83
N THR A 333 18.79 0.01 -24.83
CA THR A 333 18.03 1.25 -25.07
C THR A 333 16.74 1.25 -24.29
N PHE A 334 16.43 2.36 -23.64
CA PHE A 334 15.18 2.54 -22.93
C PHE A 334 13.99 2.66 -23.87
N ALA A 335 12.97 1.85 -23.64
CA ALA A 335 11.66 2.11 -24.20
C ALA A 335 11.04 3.34 -23.53
N SER A 336 10.31 4.14 -24.30
CA SER A 336 9.47 5.20 -23.74
C SER A 336 8.03 4.76 -23.48
N LYS A 337 7.72 3.52 -23.83
CA LYS A 337 6.39 2.94 -23.70
C LYS A 337 6.52 1.43 -23.53
N VAL A 338 5.80 0.90 -22.57
CA VAL A 338 5.75 -0.52 -22.24
C VAL A 338 4.29 -0.93 -22.00
N ASP A 339 3.90 -2.05 -22.62
CA ASP A 339 2.62 -2.71 -22.36
C ASP A 339 2.87 -3.95 -21.48
N LEU A 340 2.14 -4.03 -20.37
CA LEU A 340 2.29 -5.06 -19.34
C LEU A 340 1.00 -5.86 -19.19
N VAL A 341 1.11 -7.18 -19.14
CA VAL A 341 0.00 -8.09 -18.79
C VAL A 341 0.35 -8.77 -17.47
N SER A 342 -0.62 -8.80 -16.56
CA SER A 342 -0.47 -9.44 -15.25
C SER A 342 -1.72 -10.26 -14.94
N VAL A 343 -1.51 -11.40 -14.27
CA VAL A 343 -2.57 -12.21 -13.70
C VAL A 343 -2.22 -12.56 -12.27
N GLY A 344 -3.23 -12.68 -11.41
CA GLY A 344 -3.04 -13.02 -10.01
C GLY A 344 -4.18 -13.86 -9.45
N LEU A 345 -3.84 -14.71 -8.49
CA LEU A 345 -4.78 -15.46 -7.66
C LEU A 345 -4.51 -15.09 -6.22
N SER A 346 -5.47 -14.51 -5.53
CA SER A 346 -5.33 -14.06 -4.15
C SER A 346 -6.27 -14.83 -3.23
N PHE A 347 -5.79 -15.08 -2.01
CA PHE A 347 -6.54 -15.76 -0.97
C PHE A 347 -6.30 -15.14 0.41
N THR A 348 -7.28 -15.36 1.31
CA THR A 348 -7.19 -14.99 2.75
C THR A 348 -7.78 -16.11 3.60
N PHE A 349 -7.28 -16.31 4.79
CA PHE A 349 -7.81 -17.24 5.78
C PHE A 349 -7.60 -16.79 7.22
#